data_140b4845cb3e12c9705316aabdc8563d
#
_entry.id   140b4845cb3e12c9705316aabdc8563d
#
_cell.length_a   1.000
_cell.length_b   1.000
_cell.length_c   1.000
_cell.angle_alpha   90.00
_cell.angle_beta   90.00
_cell.angle_gamma   90.00
#
_symmetry.space_group_name_H-M   'P 1'
#
loop_
_entity.id
_entity.type
_entity.pdbx_description
1 polymer ?
#
loop_
_entity_poly.entity_id
_entity_poly.type
_entity_poly.pdbx_seq_one_letter_code
_entity_poly.pdbx_strand_id
1 'polypeptide(L)'
;PKPQAAEFSDLIAAQGGEAEECPTIEIVPPEDWAPLDRALARLSTYNWLIFTSVNGFAPFMTRLLETQRDVRALSGLTICCIGPRTAEALAAYGLRADVIPEQFQAEGILEVLAARQLRGARVLIPRALVARELLPDQLRTQGAEVDVVPVYRTIRPAVATDRLMEQLRTGVIDVISFTSSSTVRNFVELFPTKDELLRSVGKTTVACIGPITAATAREAGLTVQVMAGQNTVPALAAAIVDFVVNPIDGRTASAVSH
;
A
#
# COMPACT_ATOMS: atom_id res chain seq x y z
N PRO A 1 4.84 -0.88 -3.72
CA PRO A 1 5.56 -1.82 -2.85
C PRO A 1 7.04 -1.85 -3.22
N LYS A 2 7.97 -1.97 -2.24
CA LYS A 2 9.43 -1.97 -2.46
C LYS A 2 9.93 -2.85 -3.62
N PRO A 3 9.42 -4.07 -3.85
CA PRO A 3 9.86 -4.88 -4.99
C PRO A 3 9.57 -4.26 -6.36
N GLN A 4 8.43 -3.62 -6.52
CA GLN A 4 8.06 -2.96 -7.79
C GLN A 4 8.86 -1.68 -8.04
N ALA A 5 9.24 -0.97 -6.99
CA ALA A 5 10.07 0.21 -7.09
C ALA A 5 11.50 -0.17 -7.52
N ALA A 6 12.09 -1.20 -6.92
CA ALA A 6 13.40 -1.71 -7.32
C ALA A 6 13.41 -2.19 -8.78
N GLU A 7 12.42 -2.98 -9.21
CA GLU A 7 12.29 -3.41 -10.61
C GLU A 7 12.21 -2.21 -11.57
N PHE A 8 11.44 -1.18 -11.21
CA PHE A 8 11.34 0.03 -12.03
C PHE A 8 12.67 0.78 -12.11
N SER A 9 13.37 0.94 -10.98
CA SER A 9 14.67 1.60 -10.90
C SER A 9 15.71 0.89 -11.76
N ASP A 10 15.75 -0.45 -11.72
CA ASP A 10 16.64 -1.26 -12.54
C ASP A 10 16.36 -1.09 -14.04
N LEU A 11 15.08 -1.05 -14.44
CA LEU A 11 14.68 -0.86 -15.84
C LEU A 11 15.08 0.52 -16.37
N ILE A 12 14.92 1.58 -15.57
CA ILE A 12 15.32 2.94 -15.95
C ILE A 12 16.84 3.04 -16.01
N ALA A 13 17.58 2.48 -15.04
CA ALA A 13 19.02 2.48 -15.01
C ALA A 13 19.63 1.74 -16.21
N ALA A 14 19.04 0.63 -16.66
CA ALA A 14 19.45 -0.10 -17.85
C ALA A 14 19.33 0.72 -19.14
N GLN A 15 18.55 1.81 -19.13
CA GLN A 15 18.38 2.76 -20.24
C GLN A 15 19.18 4.05 -20.05
N GLY A 16 20.10 4.11 -19.04
CA GLY A 16 20.94 5.26 -18.76
C GLY A 16 20.24 6.37 -17.95
N GLY A 17 19.03 6.13 -17.44
CA GLY A 17 18.32 7.05 -16.57
C GLY A 17 18.67 6.83 -15.09
N GLU A 18 18.44 7.83 -14.28
CA GLU A 18 18.55 7.78 -12.81
C GLU A 18 17.17 7.74 -12.21
N ALA A 19 16.86 6.73 -11.40
CA ALA A 19 15.59 6.63 -10.73
C ALA A 19 15.76 6.85 -9.22
N GLU A 20 15.03 7.82 -8.69
CA GLU A 20 14.95 8.07 -7.25
C GLU A 20 13.60 7.60 -6.71
N GLU A 21 13.66 6.69 -5.72
CA GLU A 21 12.46 6.24 -5.03
C GLU A 21 12.05 7.27 -3.98
N CYS A 22 10.86 7.85 -4.16
CA CYS A 22 10.26 8.71 -3.15
C CYS A 22 9.05 8.02 -2.50
N PRO A 23 9.22 7.35 -1.37
CA PRO A 23 8.12 6.74 -0.66
C PRO A 23 7.22 7.83 -0.08
N THR A 24 6.00 7.95 -0.59
CA THR A 24 4.99 8.89 -0.07
C THR A 24 4.37 8.40 1.25
N ILE A 25 4.59 7.13 1.57
CA ILE A 25 4.16 6.52 2.84
C ILE A 25 5.24 5.57 3.35
N GLU A 26 5.31 5.45 4.66
CA GLU A 26 6.12 4.46 5.37
C GLU A 26 5.24 3.69 6.36
N ILE A 27 5.43 2.37 6.40
CA ILE A 27 4.77 1.50 7.37
C ILE A 27 5.72 1.34 8.56
N VAL A 28 5.27 1.80 9.71
CA VAL A 28 6.04 1.77 10.94
C VAL A 28 5.28 1.01 12.04
N PRO A 29 5.97 0.49 13.06
CA PRO A 29 5.32 -0.11 14.21
C PRO A 29 4.28 0.81 14.88
N PRO A 30 3.30 0.27 15.60
CA PRO A 30 2.42 1.08 16.43
C PRO A 30 3.24 1.77 17.54
N GLU A 31 2.72 2.85 18.11
CA GLU A 31 3.37 3.54 19.23
C GLU A 31 3.32 2.70 20.52
N ASP A 32 2.30 1.88 20.63
CA ASP A 32 2.07 1.02 21.79
C ASP A 32 1.68 -0.39 21.34
N TRP A 33 2.43 -1.37 21.78
CA TRP A 33 2.15 -2.78 21.56
C TRP A 33 1.20 -3.41 22.58
N ALA A 34 0.88 -2.70 23.67
CA ALA A 34 0.05 -3.25 24.75
C ALA A 34 -1.34 -3.73 24.29
N PRO A 35 -2.03 -3.12 23.30
CA PRO A 35 -3.26 -3.68 22.79
C PRO A 35 -3.08 -5.07 22.16
N LEU A 36 -2.00 -5.26 21.37
CA LEU A 36 -1.68 -6.57 20.80
C LEU A 36 -1.25 -7.57 21.87
N ASP A 37 -0.40 -7.17 22.82
CA ASP A 37 0.08 -8.04 23.90
C ASP A 37 -1.08 -8.58 24.73
N ARG A 38 -2.07 -7.73 25.05
CA ARG A 38 -3.31 -8.16 25.73
C ARG A 38 -4.11 -9.14 24.89
N ALA A 39 -4.22 -8.93 23.59
CA ALA A 39 -4.89 -9.86 22.69
C ALA A 39 -4.15 -11.20 22.59
N LEU A 40 -2.82 -11.18 22.48
CA LEU A 40 -1.98 -12.38 22.45
C LEU A 40 -2.05 -13.16 23.77
N ALA A 41 -2.15 -12.48 24.93
CA ALA A 41 -2.29 -13.15 26.21
C ALA A 41 -3.58 -13.97 26.34
N ARG A 42 -4.63 -13.59 25.62
CA ARG A 42 -5.93 -14.28 25.61
C ARG A 42 -6.30 -14.90 24.26
N LEU A 43 -5.31 -15.23 23.44
CA LEU A 43 -5.49 -15.65 22.05
C LEU A 43 -6.41 -16.88 21.92
N SER A 44 -6.34 -17.82 22.88
CA SER A 44 -7.21 -19.00 22.95
C SER A 44 -8.69 -18.69 23.19
N THR A 45 -9.04 -17.46 23.54
CA THR A 45 -10.45 -17.06 23.74
C THR A 45 -11.11 -16.58 22.46
N TYR A 46 -10.36 -16.35 21.39
CA TYR A 46 -10.92 -15.97 20.10
C TYR A 46 -11.33 -17.18 19.29
N ASN A 47 -12.34 -16.99 18.45
CA ASN A 47 -12.79 -17.97 17.47
C ASN A 47 -12.21 -17.68 16.09
N TRP A 48 -12.02 -16.38 15.79
CA TRP A 48 -11.58 -15.91 14.49
C TRP A 48 -10.38 -14.99 14.58
N LEU A 49 -9.47 -15.18 13.62
CA LEU A 49 -8.35 -14.26 13.37
C LEU A 49 -8.42 -13.82 11.92
N ILE A 50 -8.66 -12.51 11.69
CA ILE A 50 -8.89 -11.98 10.35
C ILE A 50 -7.75 -11.05 9.96
N PHE A 51 -7.02 -11.38 8.91
CA PHE A 51 -5.98 -10.57 8.32
C PHE A 51 -6.47 -9.87 7.06
N THR A 52 -6.56 -8.55 7.11
CA THR A 52 -7.00 -7.69 6.00
C THR A 52 -5.85 -7.20 5.13
N SER A 53 -4.61 -7.58 5.42
CA SER A 53 -3.43 -7.29 4.61
C SER A 53 -2.20 -8.06 5.09
N VAL A 54 -1.20 -8.22 4.23
CA VAL A 54 0.13 -8.72 4.59
C VAL A 54 0.78 -7.82 5.65
N ASN A 55 0.57 -6.50 5.57
CA ASN A 55 1.09 -5.53 6.53
C ASN A 55 0.48 -5.69 7.93
N GLY A 56 -0.70 -6.26 8.06
CA GLY A 56 -1.29 -6.63 9.33
C GLY A 56 -0.78 -7.97 9.86
N PHE A 57 -0.49 -8.91 8.94
CA PHE A 57 0.00 -10.25 9.29
C PHE A 57 1.43 -10.25 9.80
N ALA A 58 2.37 -9.64 9.07
CA ALA A 58 3.79 -9.72 9.37
C ALA A 58 4.15 -9.17 10.78
N PRO A 59 3.71 -7.94 11.18
CA PRO A 59 3.98 -7.45 12.53
C PRO A 59 3.29 -8.27 13.63
N PHE A 60 2.10 -8.80 13.36
CA PHE A 60 1.42 -9.71 14.29
C PHE A 60 2.26 -10.95 14.58
N MET A 61 2.77 -11.61 13.53
CA MET A 61 3.60 -12.80 13.68
C MET A 61 4.93 -12.48 14.38
N THR A 62 5.59 -11.38 14.01
CA THR A 62 6.80 -10.92 14.68
C THR A 62 6.56 -10.76 16.19
N ARG A 63 5.49 -10.04 16.56
CA ARG A 63 5.17 -9.81 17.97
C ARG A 63 4.77 -11.09 18.71
N LEU A 64 4.05 -12.00 18.06
CA LEU A 64 3.72 -13.32 18.61
C LEU A 64 5.00 -14.06 19.01
N LEU A 65 6.00 -14.11 18.13
CA LEU A 65 7.27 -14.78 18.37
C LEU A 65 8.10 -14.07 19.46
N GLU A 66 8.13 -12.74 19.49
CA GLU A 66 8.79 -11.95 20.52
C GLU A 66 8.23 -12.22 21.92
N THR A 67 6.94 -12.53 22.02
CA THR A 67 6.30 -12.91 23.31
C THR A 67 6.50 -14.38 23.70
N GLN A 68 7.50 -15.04 23.13
CA GLN A 68 7.86 -16.45 23.37
C GLN A 68 6.74 -17.45 23.05
N ARG A 69 5.85 -17.06 22.12
CA ARG A 69 4.83 -17.92 21.54
C ARG A 69 5.25 -18.32 20.13
N ASP A 70 4.62 -19.33 19.58
CA ASP A 70 4.79 -19.74 18.18
C ASP A 70 3.44 -20.02 17.51
N VAL A 71 3.49 -20.54 16.29
CA VAL A 71 2.29 -20.81 15.50
C VAL A 71 1.31 -21.75 16.18
N ARG A 72 1.75 -22.56 17.15
CA ARG A 72 0.87 -23.46 17.94
C ARG A 72 -0.13 -22.67 18.79
N ALA A 73 0.19 -21.44 19.14
CA ALA A 73 -0.73 -20.54 19.86
C ALA A 73 -1.96 -20.15 19.02
N LEU A 74 -1.92 -20.34 17.71
CA LEU A 74 -3.04 -20.12 16.79
C LEU A 74 -3.97 -21.33 16.66
N SER A 75 -3.68 -22.43 17.37
CA SER A 75 -4.50 -23.64 17.34
C SER A 75 -5.93 -23.35 17.84
N GLY A 76 -6.91 -23.83 17.10
CA GLY A 76 -8.33 -23.61 17.40
C GLY A 76 -8.93 -22.30 16.87
N LEU A 77 -8.11 -21.41 16.29
CA LEU A 77 -8.59 -20.22 15.58
C LEU A 77 -8.96 -20.57 14.15
N THR A 78 -10.09 -20.04 13.67
CA THR A 78 -10.38 -20.01 12.25
C THR A 78 -9.70 -18.77 11.65
N ILE A 79 -8.79 -18.97 10.69
CA ILE A 79 -7.99 -17.91 10.11
C ILE A 79 -8.59 -17.48 8.77
N CYS A 80 -8.97 -16.20 8.68
CA CYS A 80 -9.44 -15.58 7.45
C CYS A 80 -8.39 -14.62 6.90
N CYS A 81 -8.01 -14.79 5.63
CA CYS A 81 -7.16 -13.87 4.89
C CYS A 81 -7.97 -13.17 3.81
N ILE A 82 -7.82 -11.85 3.69
CA ILE A 82 -8.55 -11.04 2.70
C ILE A 82 -8.28 -11.47 1.25
N GLY A 83 -7.14 -12.07 0.99
CA GLY A 83 -6.77 -12.48 -0.37
C GLY A 83 -5.50 -13.34 -0.42
N PRO A 84 -5.13 -13.82 -1.62
CA PRO A 84 -4.07 -14.81 -1.82
C PRO A 84 -2.71 -14.35 -1.31
N ARG A 85 -2.32 -13.10 -1.50
CA ARG A 85 -1.03 -12.59 -1.00
C ARG A 85 -0.90 -12.68 0.52
N THR A 86 -2.00 -12.45 1.26
CA THR A 86 -2.01 -12.60 2.71
C THR A 86 -1.95 -14.07 3.10
N ALA A 87 -2.63 -14.94 2.36
CA ALA A 87 -2.57 -16.38 2.57
C ALA A 87 -1.18 -16.99 2.24
N GLU A 88 -0.51 -16.48 1.22
CA GLU A 88 0.89 -16.86 0.90
C GLU A 88 1.85 -16.47 2.03
N ALA A 89 1.70 -15.26 2.59
CA ALA A 89 2.48 -14.85 3.76
C ALA A 89 2.25 -15.76 4.98
N LEU A 90 1.00 -16.21 5.19
CA LEU A 90 0.63 -17.17 6.21
C LEU A 90 1.29 -18.53 5.96
N ALA A 91 1.30 -18.99 4.70
CA ALA A 91 1.88 -20.28 4.29
C ALA A 91 3.39 -20.35 4.54
N ALA A 92 4.11 -19.24 4.50
CA ALA A 92 5.53 -19.16 4.85
C ALA A 92 5.82 -19.56 6.31
N TYR A 93 4.82 -19.51 7.18
CA TYR A 93 4.89 -19.99 8.57
C TYR A 93 4.32 -21.40 8.76
N GLY A 94 4.03 -22.14 7.67
CA GLY A 94 3.43 -23.46 7.69
C GLY A 94 1.94 -23.48 8.05
N LEU A 95 1.27 -22.34 8.00
CA LEU A 95 -0.15 -22.17 8.28
C LEU A 95 -0.96 -22.09 7.00
N ARG A 96 -2.26 -22.44 7.08
CA ARG A 96 -3.21 -22.28 5.98
C ARG A 96 -4.35 -21.38 6.43
N ALA A 97 -4.82 -20.53 5.52
CA ALA A 97 -6.06 -19.79 5.71
C ALA A 97 -7.25 -20.77 5.57
N ASP A 98 -8.18 -20.74 6.52
CA ASP A 98 -9.42 -21.49 6.45
C ASP A 98 -10.44 -20.82 5.53
N VAL A 99 -10.32 -19.48 5.37
CA VAL A 99 -11.23 -18.67 4.57
C VAL A 99 -10.42 -17.65 3.76
N ILE A 100 -10.67 -17.63 2.46
CA ILE A 100 -10.23 -16.58 1.54
C ILE A 100 -11.45 -16.24 0.68
N PRO A 101 -11.97 -14.99 0.72
CA PRO A 101 -13.11 -14.60 -0.11
C PRO A 101 -12.72 -14.54 -1.58
N GLU A 102 -13.70 -14.64 -2.48
CA GLU A 102 -13.49 -14.45 -3.92
C GLU A 102 -13.21 -12.99 -4.27
N GLN A 103 -13.86 -12.06 -3.56
CA GLN A 103 -13.62 -10.63 -3.65
C GLN A 103 -12.65 -10.21 -2.55
N PHE A 104 -11.46 -9.75 -2.92
CA PHE A 104 -10.35 -9.43 -2.00
C PHE A 104 -10.53 -8.07 -1.31
N GLN A 105 -11.66 -7.89 -0.66
CA GLN A 105 -12.06 -6.67 0.05
C GLN A 105 -12.90 -7.01 1.30
N ALA A 106 -13.16 -6.00 2.12
CA ALA A 106 -13.90 -6.17 3.38
C ALA A 106 -15.30 -6.76 3.14
N GLU A 107 -15.95 -6.33 2.08
CA GLU A 107 -17.26 -6.77 1.64
C GLU A 107 -17.28 -8.27 1.33
N GLY A 108 -16.25 -8.78 0.64
CA GLY A 108 -16.11 -10.21 0.37
C GLY A 108 -15.91 -11.05 1.64
N ILE A 109 -15.16 -10.54 2.63
CA ILE A 109 -15.06 -11.20 3.94
C ILE A 109 -16.44 -11.28 4.61
N LEU A 110 -17.20 -10.18 4.61
CA LEU A 110 -18.54 -10.13 5.19
C LEU A 110 -19.51 -11.11 4.52
N GLU A 111 -19.44 -11.20 3.18
CA GLU A 111 -20.26 -12.14 2.39
C GLU A 111 -20.01 -13.59 2.80
N VAL A 112 -18.74 -14.01 2.86
CA VAL A 112 -18.38 -15.39 3.26
C VAL A 112 -18.72 -15.65 4.73
N LEU A 113 -18.59 -14.66 5.60
CA LEU A 113 -18.88 -14.80 7.03
C LEU A 113 -20.38 -14.71 7.33
N ALA A 114 -21.22 -14.14 6.46
CA ALA A 114 -22.67 -14.07 6.63
C ALA A 114 -23.32 -15.48 6.74
N ALA A 115 -22.72 -16.50 6.12
CA ALA A 115 -23.18 -17.89 6.23
C ALA A 115 -22.70 -18.58 7.52
N ARG A 116 -21.92 -17.91 8.37
CA ARG A 116 -21.35 -18.46 9.61
C ARG A 116 -22.09 -17.92 10.83
N GLN A 117 -22.15 -18.70 11.88
CA GLN A 117 -22.74 -18.26 13.13
C GLN A 117 -21.73 -17.37 13.88
N LEU A 118 -21.90 -16.04 13.76
CA LEU A 118 -21.00 -15.06 14.39
C LEU A 118 -21.50 -14.57 15.75
N ARG A 119 -22.76 -14.82 16.10
CA ARG A 119 -23.31 -14.36 17.37
C ARG A 119 -22.56 -14.94 18.56
N GLY A 120 -21.98 -14.07 19.39
CA GLY A 120 -21.15 -14.45 20.52
C GLY A 120 -19.73 -14.93 20.13
N ALA A 121 -19.39 -14.95 18.83
CA ALA A 121 -18.03 -15.26 18.40
C ALA A 121 -17.10 -14.10 18.71
N ARG A 122 -15.88 -14.42 19.17
CA ARG A 122 -14.82 -13.45 19.42
C ARG A 122 -13.87 -13.39 18.23
N VAL A 123 -13.73 -12.20 17.67
CA VAL A 123 -12.96 -11.94 16.44
C VAL A 123 -11.79 -11.01 16.75
N LEU A 124 -10.59 -11.41 16.36
CA LEU A 124 -9.40 -10.57 16.43
C LEU A 124 -9.05 -10.08 15.02
N ILE A 125 -8.88 -8.77 14.86
CA ILE A 125 -8.50 -8.13 13.59
C ILE A 125 -7.23 -7.30 13.79
N PRO A 126 -6.03 -7.86 13.57
CA PRO A 126 -4.79 -7.10 13.53
C PRO A 126 -4.73 -6.29 12.24
N ARG A 127 -4.63 -4.95 12.35
CA ARG A 127 -4.66 -4.07 11.18
C ARG A 127 -3.92 -2.75 11.39
N ALA A 128 -3.96 -1.85 10.40
CA ALA A 128 -3.48 -0.48 10.55
C ALA A 128 -4.22 0.27 11.66
N LEU A 129 -3.53 1.21 12.32
CA LEU A 129 -4.13 2.13 13.29
C LEU A 129 -5.32 2.90 12.67
N VAL A 130 -5.15 3.35 11.42
CA VAL A 130 -6.19 4.01 10.65
C VAL A 130 -6.62 3.12 9.48
N ALA A 131 -7.86 2.68 9.49
CA ALA A 131 -8.46 1.86 8.43
C ALA A 131 -9.99 2.02 8.45
N ARG A 132 -10.67 1.53 7.39
CA ARG A 132 -12.15 1.58 7.32
C ARG A 132 -12.79 0.72 8.42
N GLU A 133 -13.81 1.26 9.08
CA GLU A 133 -14.53 0.54 10.15
C GLU A 133 -15.61 -0.42 9.64
N LEU A 134 -15.85 -0.47 8.33
CA LEU A 134 -16.90 -1.28 7.72
C LEU A 134 -16.91 -2.73 8.22
N LEU A 135 -15.76 -3.40 8.17
CA LEU A 135 -15.66 -4.82 8.56
C LEU A 135 -15.96 -5.03 10.05
N PRO A 136 -15.27 -4.37 11.00
CA PRO A 136 -15.57 -4.57 12.42
C PRO A 136 -16.99 -4.16 12.81
N ASP A 137 -17.53 -3.10 12.25
CA ASP A 137 -18.88 -2.63 12.58
C ASP A 137 -19.96 -3.61 12.09
N GLN A 138 -19.81 -4.14 10.88
CA GLN A 138 -20.74 -5.13 10.36
C GLN A 138 -20.67 -6.45 11.13
N LEU A 139 -19.48 -6.90 11.55
CA LEU A 139 -19.34 -8.08 12.39
C LEU A 139 -19.98 -7.88 13.77
N ARG A 140 -19.82 -6.70 14.40
CA ARG A 140 -20.49 -6.35 15.64
C ARG A 140 -22.03 -6.34 15.48
N THR A 141 -22.53 -5.80 14.37
CA THR A 141 -23.96 -5.81 14.05
C THR A 141 -24.51 -7.24 13.93
N GLN A 142 -23.69 -8.19 13.47
CA GLN A 142 -24.04 -9.61 13.42
C GLN A 142 -23.90 -10.33 14.78
N GLY A 143 -23.54 -9.61 15.84
CA GLY A 143 -23.46 -10.10 17.21
C GLY A 143 -22.11 -10.67 17.61
N ALA A 144 -21.05 -10.42 16.84
CA ALA A 144 -19.68 -10.78 17.21
C ALA A 144 -19.07 -9.78 18.21
N GLU A 145 -18.20 -10.26 19.10
CA GLU A 145 -17.29 -9.44 19.89
C GLU A 145 -16.02 -9.21 19.09
N VAL A 146 -15.76 -7.97 18.67
CA VAL A 146 -14.66 -7.67 17.75
C VAL A 146 -13.59 -6.81 18.43
N ASP A 147 -12.40 -7.38 18.58
CA ASP A 147 -11.19 -6.69 18.98
C ASP A 147 -10.39 -6.26 17.74
N VAL A 148 -10.33 -4.96 17.52
CA VAL A 148 -9.48 -4.35 16.50
C VAL A 148 -8.18 -3.92 17.14
N VAL A 149 -7.06 -4.45 16.66
CA VAL A 149 -5.76 -4.21 17.27
C VAL A 149 -4.81 -3.60 16.25
N PRO A 150 -4.33 -2.37 16.50
CA PRO A 150 -3.30 -1.76 15.66
C PRO A 150 -1.98 -2.53 15.78
N VAL A 151 -1.46 -2.97 14.63
CA VAL A 151 -0.15 -3.65 14.54
C VAL A 151 0.84 -2.88 13.67
N TYR A 152 0.39 -1.86 13.00
CA TYR A 152 1.20 -0.89 12.27
C TYR A 152 0.45 0.43 12.09
N ARG A 153 1.20 1.45 11.75
CA ARG A 153 0.67 2.74 11.29
C ARG A 153 1.37 3.16 10.02
N THR A 154 0.68 3.93 9.22
CA THR A 154 1.24 4.54 8.02
C THR A 154 1.59 5.98 8.34
N ILE A 155 2.83 6.38 8.10
CA ILE A 155 3.31 7.76 8.27
C ILE A 155 3.81 8.30 6.94
N ARG A 156 3.99 9.61 6.86
CA ARG A 156 4.70 10.28 5.78
C ARG A 156 6.15 10.48 6.20
N PRO A 157 7.14 9.99 5.41
CA PRO A 157 8.55 10.22 5.72
C PRO A 157 8.90 11.69 5.49
N ALA A 158 9.13 12.46 6.54
CA ALA A 158 9.41 13.91 6.44
C ALA A 158 10.65 14.20 5.58
N VAL A 159 11.74 13.49 5.80
CA VAL A 159 13.03 13.71 5.09
C VAL A 159 12.90 13.46 3.58
N ALA A 160 12.19 12.42 3.17
CA ALA A 160 11.96 12.13 1.75
C ALA A 160 11.06 13.19 1.09
N THR A 161 10.12 13.75 1.84
CA THR A 161 9.23 14.82 1.38
C THR A 161 9.99 16.11 1.12
N ASP A 162 10.81 16.58 2.06
CA ASP A 162 11.59 17.81 1.96
C ASP A 162 12.57 17.76 0.77
N ARG A 163 13.25 16.63 0.60
CA ARG A 163 14.15 16.39 -0.53
C ARG A 163 13.41 16.42 -1.86
N LEU A 164 12.29 15.73 -1.97
CA LEU A 164 11.46 15.72 -3.18
C LEU A 164 10.98 17.12 -3.54
N MET A 165 10.49 17.88 -2.56
CA MET A 165 10.02 19.25 -2.78
C MET A 165 11.14 20.15 -3.31
N GLU A 166 12.35 20.05 -2.78
CA GLU A 166 13.50 20.80 -3.25
C GLU A 166 13.92 20.40 -4.68
N GLN A 167 13.93 19.11 -4.97
CA GLN A 167 14.27 18.59 -6.31
C GLN A 167 13.25 19.04 -7.38
N LEU A 168 11.95 19.03 -7.03
CA LEU A 168 10.90 19.52 -7.90
C LEU A 168 11.05 21.04 -8.15
N ARG A 169 11.31 21.81 -7.09
CA ARG A 169 11.48 23.26 -7.15
C ARG A 169 12.69 23.67 -7.99
N THR A 170 13.78 22.90 -7.91
CA THR A 170 15.02 23.15 -8.65
C THR A 170 14.99 22.59 -10.07
N GLY A 171 13.96 21.80 -10.42
CA GLY A 171 13.82 21.21 -11.76
C GLY A 171 14.80 20.09 -12.06
N VAL A 172 15.31 19.41 -11.03
CA VAL A 172 16.20 18.24 -11.17
C VAL A 172 15.42 17.00 -11.63
N ILE A 173 14.11 16.93 -11.33
CA ILE A 173 13.26 15.80 -11.70
C ILE A 173 12.64 16.04 -13.08
N ASP A 174 12.99 15.20 -14.04
CA ASP A 174 12.43 15.23 -15.40
C ASP A 174 11.07 14.55 -15.48
N VAL A 175 10.92 13.41 -14.76
CA VAL A 175 9.72 12.59 -14.83
C VAL A 175 9.27 12.13 -13.43
N ILE A 176 7.98 12.25 -13.15
CA ILE A 176 7.34 11.63 -12.00
C ILE A 176 6.47 10.47 -12.50
N SER A 177 6.65 9.28 -11.94
CA SER A 177 5.86 8.11 -12.31
C SER A 177 4.91 7.67 -11.18
N PHE A 178 3.67 7.34 -11.56
CA PHE A 178 2.65 6.85 -10.65
C PHE A 178 2.19 5.43 -11.03
N THR A 179 2.34 4.49 -10.12
CA THR A 179 1.95 3.09 -10.30
C THR A 179 0.58 2.75 -9.70
N SER A 180 -0.11 3.71 -9.09
CA SER A 180 -1.47 3.54 -8.55
C SER A 180 -2.13 4.88 -8.23
N SER A 181 -3.47 4.90 -8.19
CA SER A 181 -4.25 6.06 -7.73
C SER A 181 -3.93 6.48 -6.30
N SER A 182 -3.60 5.53 -5.42
CA SER A 182 -3.20 5.85 -4.04
C SER A 182 -1.87 6.60 -3.99
N THR A 183 -0.91 6.24 -4.85
CA THR A 183 0.37 6.97 -4.95
C THR A 183 0.15 8.41 -5.41
N VAL A 184 -0.77 8.63 -6.38
CA VAL A 184 -1.14 9.99 -6.80
C VAL A 184 -1.72 10.79 -5.64
N ARG A 185 -2.72 10.23 -4.93
CA ARG A 185 -3.36 10.94 -3.80
C ARG A 185 -2.35 11.28 -2.71
N ASN A 186 -1.52 10.32 -2.31
CA ASN A 186 -0.49 10.54 -1.30
C ASN A 186 0.52 11.62 -1.72
N PHE A 187 0.89 11.64 -3.01
CA PHE A 187 1.77 12.66 -3.56
C PHE A 187 1.13 14.05 -3.53
N VAL A 188 -0.12 14.18 -3.97
CA VAL A 188 -0.87 15.45 -3.95
C VAL A 188 -0.99 16.02 -2.53
N GLU A 189 -1.22 15.15 -1.56
CA GLU A 189 -1.32 15.52 -0.15
C GLU A 189 -0.01 15.99 0.49
N LEU A 190 1.14 15.89 -0.20
CA LEU A 190 2.40 16.49 0.24
C LEU A 190 2.36 18.02 0.10
N PHE A 191 1.50 18.56 -0.74
CA PHE A 191 1.41 19.99 -1.05
C PHE A 191 0.28 20.64 -0.25
N PRO A 192 0.53 21.76 0.43
CA PRO A 192 -0.49 22.49 1.20
C PRO A 192 -1.65 22.99 0.33
N THR A 193 -1.37 23.35 -0.93
CA THR A 193 -2.36 23.87 -1.87
C THR A 193 -2.18 23.29 -3.27
N LYS A 194 -3.27 23.27 -4.04
CA LYS A 194 -3.24 22.87 -5.46
C LYS A 194 -2.32 23.74 -6.30
N ASP A 195 -2.28 25.04 -6.03
CA ASP A 195 -1.42 25.98 -6.76
C ASP A 195 0.06 25.70 -6.52
N GLU A 196 0.42 25.28 -5.31
CA GLU A 196 1.79 24.89 -4.99
C GLU A 196 2.19 23.59 -5.68
N LEU A 197 1.30 22.58 -5.69
CA LEU A 197 1.45 21.36 -6.46
C LEU A 197 1.73 21.69 -7.94
N LEU A 198 0.86 22.47 -8.58
CA LEU A 198 0.96 22.76 -10.01
C LEU A 198 2.21 23.58 -10.36
N ARG A 199 2.61 24.51 -9.48
CA ARG A 199 3.88 25.26 -9.66
C ARG A 199 5.10 24.36 -9.54
N SER A 200 5.11 23.44 -8.56
CA SER A 200 6.25 22.54 -8.32
C SER A 200 6.41 21.50 -9.42
N VAL A 201 5.29 20.97 -9.93
CA VAL A 201 5.28 19.89 -10.96
C VAL A 201 5.27 20.46 -12.38
N GLY A 202 5.07 21.77 -12.56
CA GLY A 202 4.74 22.37 -13.85
C GLY A 202 5.73 22.15 -15.00
N LYS A 203 6.99 21.78 -14.72
CA LYS A 203 8.00 21.45 -15.73
C LYS A 203 8.29 19.95 -15.82
N THR A 204 7.78 19.17 -14.89
CA THR A 204 8.05 17.74 -14.76
C THR A 204 7.03 16.95 -15.56
N THR A 205 7.48 15.96 -16.33
CA THR A 205 6.61 15.04 -17.05
C THR A 205 5.92 14.09 -16.05
N VAL A 206 4.60 13.94 -16.17
CA VAL A 206 3.83 13.02 -15.37
C VAL A 206 3.53 11.75 -16.16
N ALA A 207 3.97 10.62 -15.66
CA ALA A 207 3.78 9.30 -16.23
C ALA A 207 2.89 8.41 -15.35
N CYS A 208 1.92 7.72 -15.93
CA CYS A 208 0.97 6.85 -15.21
C CYS A 208 0.97 5.43 -15.78
N ILE A 209 0.89 4.43 -14.89
CA ILE A 209 0.87 3.01 -15.27
C ILE A 209 -0.38 2.61 -16.06
N GLY A 210 -1.46 3.37 -15.96
CA GLY A 210 -2.70 3.04 -16.66
C GLY A 210 -3.81 4.07 -16.48
N PRO A 211 -4.97 3.86 -17.12
CA PRO A 211 -6.03 4.86 -17.27
C PRO A 211 -6.66 5.29 -15.93
N ILE A 212 -6.83 4.39 -14.97
CA ILE A 212 -7.41 4.72 -13.66
C ILE A 212 -6.47 5.64 -12.87
N THR A 213 -5.17 5.37 -12.91
CA THR A 213 -4.15 6.21 -12.26
C THR A 213 -4.08 7.57 -12.95
N ALA A 214 -4.12 7.59 -14.29
CA ALA A 214 -4.12 8.83 -15.08
C ALA A 214 -5.37 9.68 -14.82
N ALA A 215 -6.55 9.08 -14.67
CA ALA A 215 -7.77 9.79 -14.30
C ALA A 215 -7.62 10.47 -12.93
N THR A 216 -7.12 9.76 -11.93
CA THR A 216 -6.87 10.32 -10.59
C THR A 216 -5.87 11.48 -10.63
N ALA A 217 -4.81 11.38 -11.44
CA ALA A 217 -3.84 12.47 -11.60
C ALA A 217 -4.47 13.71 -12.25
N ARG A 218 -5.30 13.53 -13.29
CA ARG A 218 -6.02 14.63 -13.95
C ARG A 218 -7.06 15.29 -13.03
N GLU A 219 -7.79 14.52 -12.24
CA GLU A 219 -8.72 15.03 -11.21
C GLU A 219 -7.99 15.93 -10.19
N ALA A 220 -6.76 15.57 -9.84
CA ALA A 220 -5.90 16.39 -9.00
C ALA A 220 -5.37 17.66 -9.70
N GLY A 221 -5.56 17.79 -11.02
CA GLY A 221 -5.11 18.91 -11.86
C GLY A 221 -3.76 18.69 -12.52
N LEU A 222 -3.15 17.51 -12.39
CA LEU A 222 -1.90 17.18 -13.08
C LEU A 222 -2.15 16.89 -14.56
N THR A 223 -1.26 17.39 -15.42
CA THR A 223 -1.25 17.00 -16.84
C THR A 223 -0.47 15.70 -17.00
N VAL A 224 -1.12 14.65 -17.50
CA VAL A 224 -0.48 13.35 -17.74
C VAL A 224 0.00 13.30 -19.18
N GLN A 225 1.31 13.29 -19.38
CA GLN A 225 1.96 13.25 -20.70
C GLN A 225 2.24 11.82 -21.16
N VAL A 226 2.54 10.91 -20.22
CA VAL A 226 2.89 9.54 -20.55
C VAL A 226 1.92 8.58 -19.85
N MET A 227 1.41 7.61 -20.61
CA MET A 227 0.62 6.51 -20.06
C MET A 227 1.09 5.19 -20.68
N ALA A 228 1.34 4.19 -19.84
CA ALA A 228 1.75 2.88 -20.32
C ALA A 228 0.61 2.20 -21.10
N GLY A 229 0.97 1.47 -22.15
CA GLY A 229 0.01 0.70 -22.96
C GLY A 229 -0.57 -0.52 -22.23
N GLN A 230 0.14 -1.00 -21.21
CA GLN A 230 -0.30 -2.09 -20.31
C GLN A 230 -0.03 -1.69 -18.87
N ASN A 231 -0.86 -2.16 -17.93
CA ASN A 231 -0.75 -1.84 -16.51
C ASN A 231 0.38 -2.63 -15.83
N THR A 232 1.61 -2.54 -16.35
CA THR A 232 2.80 -3.22 -15.85
C THR A 232 3.96 -2.26 -15.67
N VAL A 233 4.86 -2.55 -14.73
CA VAL A 233 6.05 -1.75 -14.47
C VAL A 233 6.98 -1.69 -15.69
N PRO A 234 7.27 -2.80 -16.40
CA PRO A 234 8.06 -2.75 -17.63
C PRO A 234 7.45 -1.88 -18.74
N ALA A 235 6.12 -1.94 -18.94
CA ALA A 235 5.46 -1.11 -19.93
C ALA A 235 5.51 0.39 -19.57
N LEU A 236 5.44 0.73 -18.28
CA LEU A 236 5.60 2.12 -17.83
C LEU A 236 7.03 2.62 -18.07
N ALA A 237 8.04 1.84 -17.73
CA ALA A 237 9.44 2.19 -17.99
C ALA A 237 9.69 2.39 -19.49
N ALA A 238 9.23 1.47 -20.33
CA ALA A 238 9.35 1.57 -21.78
C ALA A 238 8.68 2.84 -22.35
N ALA A 239 7.47 3.16 -21.88
CA ALA A 239 6.74 4.35 -22.32
C ALA A 239 7.45 5.66 -21.92
N ILE A 240 8.07 5.71 -20.74
CA ILE A 240 8.87 6.85 -20.28
C ILE A 240 10.12 7.00 -21.16
N VAL A 241 10.85 5.92 -21.40
CA VAL A 241 12.05 5.91 -22.23
C VAL A 241 11.72 6.39 -23.64
N ASP A 242 10.67 5.83 -24.26
CA ASP A 242 10.24 6.25 -25.59
C ASP A 242 9.90 7.75 -25.65
N PHE A 243 9.17 8.26 -24.68
CA PHE A 243 8.82 9.66 -24.59
C PHE A 243 10.05 10.59 -24.44
N VAL A 244 11.07 10.16 -23.69
CA VAL A 244 12.28 10.95 -23.44
C VAL A 244 13.23 10.91 -24.63
N VAL A 245 13.38 9.73 -25.28
CA VAL A 245 14.30 9.53 -26.41
C VAL A 245 13.70 10.02 -27.72
N ASN A 246 12.40 9.89 -27.91
CA ASN A 246 11.67 10.29 -29.11
C ASN A 246 10.63 11.40 -28.78
N PRO A 247 11.06 12.62 -28.44
CA PRO A 247 10.11 13.70 -28.11
C PRO A 247 9.28 14.02 -29.35
N ILE A 248 7.98 13.71 -29.29
CA ILE A 248 7.01 14.12 -30.33
C ILE A 248 6.97 15.62 -30.35
N ASP A 249 7.44 16.21 -31.44
CA ASP A 249 7.52 17.63 -31.81
C ASP A 249 7.13 18.69 -30.75
N GLY A 250 8.12 19.46 -30.32
CA GLY A 250 7.93 20.79 -29.74
C GLY A 250 8.45 21.05 -28.33
N ARG A 251 9.07 20.09 -27.63
CA ARG A 251 9.77 20.35 -26.36
C ARG A 251 11.19 19.78 -26.40
N THR A 252 12.13 20.64 -26.73
CA THR A 252 13.56 20.34 -26.59
C THR A 252 13.86 19.93 -25.15
N ALA A 253 14.35 18.71 -24.97
CA ALA A 253 15.07 18.32 -23.78
C ALA A 253 16.21 19.33 -23.57
N SER A 254 16.23 19.98 -22.41
CA SER A 254 17.38 20.79 -22.00
C SER A 254 18.57 19.85 -21.92
N ALA A 255 19.50 20.02 -22.82
CA ALA A 255 20.67 19.16 -23.00
C ALA A 255 21.42 19.00 -21.67
N VAL A 256 21.64 17.77 -21.31
CA VAL A 256 22.68 17.36 -20.38
C VAL A 256 24.01 17.82 -20.98
N SER A 257 24.60 18.86 -20.41
CA SER A 257 25.98 19.25 -20.64
C SER A 257 26.72 19.09 -19.33
N HIS A 258 27.59 18.10 -19.32
CA HIS A 258 28.78 17.82 -18.49
C HIS A 258 28.73 18.07 -16.99
#